data_acf709582fd260a5149b0b97585a33cd
#
_entry.id   acf709582fd260a5149b0b97585a33cd
#
_cell.length_a   1.000
_cell.length_b   1.000
_cell.length_c   1.000
_cell.angle_alpha   90.00
_cell.angle_beta   90.00
_cell.angle_gamma   90.00
#
_symmetry.space_group_name_H-M   'P 1'
#
loop_
_entity.id
_entity.type
_entity.pdbx_description
1 polymer ?
#
loop_
_entity_poly.entity_id
_entity_poly.type
_entity_poly.pdbx_seq_one_letter_code
_entity_poly.pdbx_strand_id
1 'polypeptide(L)'
;MKNLWTQSEDNIFVAAHRGWSEKYPENTMLAFRKAAELGVDQIEMDVRVTKDGQLVVFHDETVDRVTNGTGKVCDFTLEELQQLDAGIKKGQEFAGEKIPTFLEYLEFAKSLPDMTIDFELKEYNHEGPLNEYYAELCDRTLALIDEYGLTDRCVINSFGANIHQYIQQKYGNKYRHHVFFPESCMLALEGDPYTYAYCCCVFDKEKAPFDRMRGYGVQPWAGASVKDAETVDWAIEMGAVLITCNNPDKVLELLRERGKHQ
;
A
#
# COMPACT_ATOMS: atom_id res chain seq x y z
N MET A 1 -24.19 1.73 -4.86
CA MET A 1 -22.78 1.84 -4.50
C MET A 1 -21.96 1.52 -5.74
N LYS A 2 -20.98 2.38 -6.10
CA LYS A 2 -20.01 2.11 -7.16
C LYS A 2 -19.27 0.83 -6.77
N ASN A 3 -19.20 -0.16 -7.63
CA ASN A 3 -18.37 -1.32 -7.32
C ASN A 3 -16.90 -0.90 -7.51
N LEU A 4 -16.23 -0.65 -6.40
CA LEU A 4 -14.86 -0.12 -6.35
C LEU A 4 -13.82 -1.05 -6.98
N TRP A 5 -14.20 -2.29 -7.26
CA TRP A 5 -13.33 -3.32 -7.84
C TRP A 5 -13.69 -3.66 -9.28
N THR A 6 -14.77 -3.07 -9.83
CA THR A 6 -15.17 -3.32 -11.22
C THR A 6 -14.33 -2.48 -12.15
N GLN A 7 -13.58 -3.16 -12.98
CA GLN A 7 -12.74 -2.58 -14.02
C GLN A 7 -13.49 -2.49 -15.34
N SER A 8 -13.14 -1.49 -16.13
CA SER A 8 -13.35 -1.49 -17.57
C SER A 8 -11.98 -1.42 -18.25
N GLU A 9 -11.87 -1.96 -19.45
CA GLU A 9 -10.64 -1.88 -20.25
C GLU A 9 -10.20 -0.43 -20.54
N ASP A 10 -11.13 0.51 -20.35
CA ASP A 10 -10.94 1.93 -20.60
C ASP A 10 -10.66 2.76 -19.34
N ASN A 11 -10.53 2.12 -18.16
CA ASN A 11 -10.27 2.85 -16.92
C ASN A 11 -9.16 2.17 -16.11
N ILE A 12 -8.02 2.83 -16.00
CA ILE A 12 -6.89 2.42 -15.15
C ILE A 12 -6.98 3.19 -13.85
N PHE A 13 -7.00 2.48 -12.74
CA PHE A 13 -7.06 3.09 -11.42
C PHE A 13 -5.71 3.68 -11.00
N VAL A 14 -5.73 4.70 -10.16
CA VAL A 14 -4.54 5.35 -9.62
C VAL A 14 -4.52 5.21 -8.11
N ALA A 15 -3.45 4.56 -7.61
CA ALA A 15 -3.15 4.46 -6.19
C ALA A 15 -2.05 5.47 -5.80
N ALA A 16 -2.30 6.26 -4.78
CA ALA A 16 -1.32 7.18 -4.21
C ALA A 16 -0.42 6.42 -3.22
N HIS A 17 0.85 6.17 -3.61
CA HIS A 17 1.85 5.46 -2.83
C HIS A 17 2.29 6.28 -1.62
N ARG A 18 1.94 5.82 -0.42
CA ARG A 18 2.13 6.53 0.86
C ARG A 18 1.45 7.91 0.88
N GLY A 19 0.28 8.01 0.23
CA GLY A 19 -0.37 9.27 -0.09
C GLY A 19 0.28 9.99 -1.27
N TRP A 20 0.07 11.28 -1.43
CA TRP A 20 0.74 12.08 -2.47
C TRP A 20 2.18 12.39 -2.06
N SER A 21 3.03 11.36 -2.08
CA SER A 21 4.36 11.37 -1.47
C SER A 21 5.42 12.15 -2.27
N GLU A 22 5.23 12.40 -3.58
CA GLU A 22 6.15 13.27 -4.31
C GLU A 22 6.08 14.72 -3.80
N LYS A 23 4.89 15.20 -3.47
CA LYS A 23 4.67 16.60 -3.10
C LYS A 23 4.60 16.85 -1.58
N TYR A 24 4.10 15.88 -0.84
CA TYR A 24 3.89 15.96 0.61
C TYR A 24 4.73 14.92 1.36
N PRO A 25 4.97 15.07 2.68
CA PRO A 25 5.66 14.06 3.47
C PRO A 25 4.92 12.71 3.43
N GLU A 26 5.61 11.66 2.96
CA GLU A 26 5.03 10.32 2.83
C GLU A 26 4.46 9.79 4.14
N ASN A 27 3.41 8.97 4.08
CA ASN A 27 2.78 8.33 5.23
C ASN A 27 2.33 9.32 6.33
N THR A 28 1.99 10.56 5.97
CA THR A 28 1.39 11.53 6.88
C THR A 28 -0.09 11.76 6.57
N MET A 29 -0.85 12.20 7.57
CA MET A 29 -2.26 12.54 7.35
C MET A 29 -2.43 13.67 6.33
N LEU A 30 -1.44 14.56 6.19
CA LEU A 30 -1.42 15.59 5.15
C LEU A 30 -1.37 14.96 3.75
N ALA A 31 -0.41 14.04 3.50
CA ALA A 31 -0.26 13.38 2.21
C ALA A 31 -1.52 12.58 1.81
N PHE A 32 -2.15 11.91 2.78
CA PHE A 32 -3.38 11.14 2.55
C PHE A 32 -4.57 12.04 2.21
N ARG A 33 -4.79 13.13 2.96
CA ARG A 33 -5.86 14.09 2.67
C ARG A 33 -5.68 14.72 1.29
N LYS A 34 -4.45 15.08 0.93
CA LYS A 34 -4.15 15.67 -0.37
C LYS A 34 -4.34 14.67 -1.53
N ALA A 35 -4.03 13.40 -1.33
CA ALA A 35 -4.35 12.35 -2.30
C ALA A 35 -5.86 12.18 -2.47
N ALA A 36 -6.62 12.16 -1.38
CA ALA A 36 -8.08 12.07 -1.41
C ALA A 36 -8.73 13.30 -2.09
N GLU A 37 -8.26 14.52 -1.77
CA GLU A 37 -8.72 15.77 -2.42
C GLU A 37 -8.45 15.77 -3.93
N LEU A 38 -7.39 15.10 -4.39
CA LEU A 38 -7.05 14.96 -5.79
C LEU A 38 -7.99 13.99 -6.53
N GLY A 39 -8.66 13.10 -5.80
CA GLY A 39 -9.60 12.13 -6.36
C GLY A 39 -8.93 10.87 -6.88
N VAL A 40 -7.89 10.37 -6.21
CA VAL A 40 -7.32 9.05 -6.49
C VAL A 40 -8.31 7.94 -6.17
N ASP A 41 -8.16 6.78 -6.82
CA ASP A 41 -9.05 5.64 -6.61
C ASP A 41 -8.64 4.81 -5.38
N GLN A 42 -7.37 4.85 -5.02
CA GLN A 42 -6.79 4.10 -3.90
C GLN A 42 -5.72 4.92 -3.19
N ILE A 43 -5.57 4.69 -1.89
CA ILE A 43 -4.41 5.14 -1.11
C ILE A 43 -3.70 3.90 -0.58
N GLU A 44 -2.40 3.84 -0.82
CA GLU A 44 -1.51 2.86 -0.23
C GLU A 44 -0.83 3.46 1.00
N MET A 45 -0.61 2.63 2.04
CA MET A 45 0.06 3.01 3.28
C MET A 45 0.69 1.81 3.97
N ASP A 46 1.68 2.09 4.81
CA ASP A 46 2.51 1.10 5.49
C ASP A 46 2.18 0.99 6.98
N VAL A 47 2.10 -0.22 7.51
CA VAL A 47 1.82 -0.48 8.93
C VAL A 47 3.05 -1.06 9.61
N ARG A 48 3.47 -0.41 10.73
CA ARG A 48 4.53 -0.89 11.62
C ARG A 48 4.07 -0.90 13.07
N VAL A 49 4.88 -1.51 13.94
CA VAL A 49 4.62 -1.62 15.38
C VAL A 49 5.68 -0.88 16.18
N THR A 50 5.24 -0.18 17.22
CA THR A 50 6.10 0.50 18.21
C THR A 50 6.57 -0.46 19.31
N LYS A 51 7.51 -0.01 20.17
CA LYS A 51 8.02 -0.71 21.34
C LYS A 51 6.90 -1.12 22.33
N ASP A 52 5.92 -0.25 22.51
CA ASP A 52 4.75 -0.47 23.37
C ASP A 52 3.57 -1.12 22.64
N GLY A 53 3.86 -1.67 21.46
CA GLY A 53 2.91 -2.48 20.68
C GLY A 53 1.84 -1.67 19.96
N GLN A 54 1.95 -0.35 19.80
CA GLN A 54 0.97 0.43 19.05
C GLN A 54 1.24 0.31 17.52
N LEU A 55 0.17 0.28 16.73
CA LEU A 55 0.30 0.29 15.26
C LEU A 55 0.39 1.73 14.76
N VAL A 56 1.40 1.99 13.95
CA VAL A 56 1.69 3.30 13.35
C VAL A 56 1.83 3.21 11.84
N VAL A 57 1.67 4.36 11.19
CA VAL A 57 1.81 4.46 9.74
C VAL A 57 3.23 4.90 9.40
N PHE A 58 4.05 3.95 8.97
CA PHE A 58 5.47 4.21 8.68
C PHE A 58 6.07 3.13 7.77
N HIS A 59 6.93 3.53 6.80
CA HIS A 59 7.51 2.59 5.84
C HIS A 59 8.78 1.90 6.35
N ASP A 60 9.82 2.67 6.68
CA ASP A 60 11.15 2.14 6.95
C ASP A 60 11.22 1.44 8.32
N GLU A 61 12.20 0.59 8.51
CA GLU A 61 12.53 0.01 9.82
C GLU A 61 13.02 1.09 10.80
N THR A 62 13.68 2.16 10.27
CA THR A 62 14.22 3.27 11.07
C THR A 62 13.56 4.59 10.73
N VAL A 63 13.52 5.52 11.70
CA VAL A 63 12.92 6.84 11.53
C VAL A 63 13.81 7.86 10.79
N ASP A 64 15.03 7.47 10.47
CA ASP A 64 16.13 8.37 10.04
C ASP A 64 15.86 9.09 8.72
N ARG A 65 15.26 8.43 7.73
CA ARG A 65 15.14 9.00 6.39
C ARG A 65 14.14 10.14 6.32
N VAL A 66 13.03 10.05 7.02
CA VAL A 66 11.89 10.98 6.87
C VAL A 66 11.60 11.82 8.10
N THR A 67 12.26 11.56 9.25
CA THR A 67 12.07 12.35 10.48
C THR A 67 13.35 13.05 10.93
N ASN A 68 13.24 13.90 11.95
CA ASN A 68 14.37 14.50 12.65
C ASN A 68 14.99 13.57 13.73
N GLY A 69 14.49 12.33 13.89
CA GLY A 69 14.99 11.34 14.83
C GLY A 69 15.98 10.35 14.20
N THR A 70 16.49 9.42 15.02
CA THR A 70 17.41 8.35 14.62
C THR A 70 17.11 7.09 15.44
N GLY A 71 17.02 5.92 14.80
CA GLY A 71 16.80 4.62 15.43
C GLY A 71 15.64 3.85 14.84
N LYS A 72 15.39 2.65 15.35
CA LYS A 72 14.33 1.77 14.82
C LYS A 72 12.97 2.16 15.38
N VAL A 73 11.92 2.06 14.56
CA VAL A 73 10.53 2.33 14.96
C VAL A 73 10.14 1.49 16.19
N CYS A 74 10.53 0.22 16.24
CA CYS A 74 10.23 -0.69 17.35
C CYS A 74 11.01 -0.42 18.65
N ASP A 75 11.96 0.53 18.65
CA ASP A 75 12.68 0.97 19.86
C ASP A 75 11.99 2.16 20.55
N PHE A 76 11.04 2.82 19.89
CA PHE A 76 10.27 3.96 20.38
C PHE A 76 8.87 3.54 20.86
N THR A 77 8.40 4.11 21.94
CA THR A 77 6.97 4.12 22.29
C THR A 77 6.22 5.04 21.34
N LEU A 78 4.89 4.90 21.26
CA LEU A 78 4.07 5.83 20.45
C LEU A 78 4.28 7.28 20.87
N GLU A 79 4.34 7.57 22.18
CA GLU A 79 4.55 8.91 22.71
C GLU A 79 5.88 9.50 22.21
N GLU A 80 6.96 8.71 22.24
CA GLU A 80 8.28 9.14 21.73
C GLU A 80 8.26 9.37 20.22
N LEU A 81 7.61 8.49 19.41
CA LEU A 81 7.48 8.68 17.98
C LEU A 81 6.70 9.95 17.62
N GLN A 82 5.67 10.28 18.38
CA GLN A 82 4.86 11.48 18.17
C GLN A 82 5.59 12.79 18.52
N GLN A 83 6.75 12.74 19.20
CA GLN A 83 7.62 13.91 19.35
C GLN A 83 8.45 14.19 18.11
N LEU A 84 8.62 13.21 17.22
CA LEU A 84 9.40 13.39 15.99
C LEU A 84 8.63 14.26 14.99
N ASP A 85 9.39 14.91 14.13
CA ASP A 85 8.90 15.71 13.01
C ASP A 85 9.06 14.90 11.72
N ALA A 86 7.95 14.42 11.16
CA ALA A 86 7.89 13.62 9.94
C ALA A 86 7.82 14.49 8.67
N GLY A 87 7.77 15.81 8.79
CA GLY A 87 7.66 16.72 7.66
C GLY A 87 8.93 17.48 7.33
N ILE A 88 9.76 17.77 8.36
CA ILE A 88 10.90 18.69 8.23
C ILE A 88 11.89 18.31 7.12
N LYS A 89 12.11 17.03 6.87
CA LYS A 89 13.01 16.55 5.80
C LYS A 89 12.41 16.67 4.40
N LYS A 90 11.09 16.75 4.29
CA LYS A 90 10.40 17.02 3.03
C LYS A 90 10.50 18.50 2.65
N GLY A 91 10.36 19.39 3.62
CA GLY A 91 10.46 20.83 3.45
C GLY A 91 10.11 21.56 4.75
N GLN A 92 10.66 22.78 4.93
CA GLN A 92 10.39 23.59 6.10
C GLN A 92 8.89 23.93 6.26
N GLU A 93 8.15 24.02 5.15
CA GLU A 93 6.72 24.27 5.11
C GLU A 93 5.88 23.12 5.69
N PHE A 94 6.48 21.93 5.84
CA PHE A 94 5.84 20.74 6.42
C PHE A 94 6.33 20.44 7.84
N ALA A 95 7.16 21.32 8.42
CA ALA A 95 7.66 21.12 9.76
C ALA A 95 6.50 21.00 10.76
N GLY A 96 6.59 20.02 11.65
CA GLY A 96 5.57 19.73 12.65
C GLY A 96 4.60 18.61 12.28
N GLU A 97 4.64 18.07 11.05
CA GLU A 97 3.86 16.88 10.69
C GLU A 97 4.25 15.70 11.57
N LYS A 98 3.26 14.89 11.94
CA LYS A 98 3.44 13.76 12.87
C LYS A 98 3.35 12.44 12.15
N ILE A 99 3.98 11.40 12.74
CA ILE A 99 3.76 10.01 12.38
C ILE A 99 2.34 9.63 12.83
N PRO A 100 1.42 9.26 11.90
CA PRO A 100 0.06 8.92 12.28
C PRO A 100 0.01 7.57 13.00
N THR A 101 -0.94 7.43 13.89
CA THR A 101 -1.37 6.10 14.36
C THR A 101 -2.17 5.39 13.26
N PHE A 102 -2.19 4.06 13.30
CA PHE A 102 -3.04 3.29 12.40
C PHE A 102 -4.54 3.60 12.61
N LEU A 103 -4.95 3.86 13.85
CA LEU A 103 -6.32 4.25 14.17
C LEU A 103 -6.73 5.58 13.55
N GLU A 104 -5.85 6.60 13.57
CA GLU A 104 -6.11 7.88 12.88
C GLU A 104 -6.31 7.68 11.38
N TYR A 105 -5.52 6.81 10.77
CA TYR A 105 -5.70 6.47 9.36
C TYR A 105 -7.00 5.73 9.11
N LEU A 106 -7.38 4.76 9.95
CA LEU A 106 -8.63 4.00 9.79
C LEU A 106 -9.87 4.90 9.90
N GLU A 107 -9.89 5.85 10.84
CA GLU A 107 -10.95 6.86 10.94
C GLU A 107 -11.05 7.70 9.67
N PHE A 108 -9.92 8.14 9.15
CA PHE A 108 -9.87 8.88 7.89
C PHE A 108 -10.39 8.03 6.73
N ALA A 109 -9.90 6.79 6.57
CA ALA A 109 -10.32 5.88 5.51
C ALA A 109 -11.82 5.57 5.56
N LYS A 110 -12.38 5.41 6.77
CA LYS A 110 -13.82 5.21 6.98
C LYS A 110 -14.66 6.38 6.44
N SER A 111 -14.14 7.60 6.50
CA SER A 111 -14.82 8.80 6.01
C SER A 111 -14.88 8.88 4.47
N LEU A 112 -14.19 8.02 3.75
CA LEU A 112 -14.05 8.02 2.29
C LEU A 112 -14.64 6.75 1.66
N PRO A 113 -15.98 6.60 1.60
CA PRO A 113 -16.63 5.34 1.24
C PRO A 113 -16.38 4.88 -0.21
N ASP A 114 -15.98 5.78 -1.10
CA ASP A 114 -15.77 5.52 -2.52
C ASP A 114 -14.30 5.28 -2.90
N MET A 115 -13.41 5.14 -1.89
CA MET A 115 -11.98 4.90 -2.08
C MET A 115 -11.59 3.52 -1.59
N THR A 116 -10.71 2.84 -2.32
CA THR A 116 -10.06 1.61 -1.88
C THR A 116 -8.76 1.90 -1.14
N ILE A 117 -8.28 0.93 -0.39
CA ILE A 117 -7.10 1.07 0.46
C ILE A 117 -6.16 -0.12 0.24
N ASP A 118 -4.88 0.15 0.19
CA ASP A 118 -3.81 -0.84 0.13
C ASP A 118 -3.02 -0.77 1.45
N PHE A 119 -3.19 -1.78 2.32
CA PHE A 119 -2.51 -1.88 3.60
C PHE A 119 -1.28 -2.75 3.46
N GLU A 120 -0.08 -2.15 3.45
CA GLU A 120 1.16 -2.91 3.46
C GLU A 120 1.60 -3.26 4.88
N LEU A 121 1.58 -4.56 5.21
CA LEU A 121 2.05 -5.08 6.50
C LEU A 121 3.55 -5.31 6.46
N LYS A 122 4.30 -4.53 7.25
CA LYS A 122 5.77 -4.53 7.28
C LYS A 122 6.38 -5.47 8.32
N GLU A 123 5.57 -6.09 9.17
CA GLU A 123 6.05 -6.88 10.31
C GLU A 123 5.90 -8.37 10.04
N TYR A 124 7.01 -9.01 9.64
CA TYR A 124 7.12 -10.45 9.36
C TYR A 124 8.56 -10.95 9.56
N ASN A 125 8.71 -12.25 9.79
CA ASN A 125 10.03 -12.88 9.77
C ASN A 125 10.48 -13.17 8.33
N HIS A 126 11.79 -13.03 8.07
CA HIS A 126 12.34 -13.09 6.71
C HIS A 126 12.49 -14.51 6.19
N GLU A 127 12.36 -15.53 7.02
CA GLU A 127 12.51 -16.93 6.68
C GLU A 127 11.46 -17.79 7.35
N GLY A 128 11.00 -18.83 6.66
CA GLY A 128 10.06 -19.82 7.17
C GLY A 128 8.63 -19.30 7.41
N PRO A 129 7.76 -20.12 8.00
CA PRO A 129 6.39 -19.74 8.33
C PRO A 129 6.34 -18.53 9.26
N LEU A 130 5.23 -17.78 9.20
CA LEU A 130 5.02 -16.63 10.08
C LEU A 130 5.05 -17.09 11.55
N ASN A 131 5.93 -16.50 12.37
CA ASN A 131 6.04 -16.83 13.77
C ASN A 131 4.86 -16.27 14.58
N GLU A 132 4.68 -16.76 15.82
CA GLU A 132 3.54 -16.41 16.67
C GLU A 132 3.40 -14.91 16.93
N TYR A 133 4.52 -14.22 17.17
CA TYR A 133 4.53 -12.77 17.41
C TYR A 133 3.98 -11.97 16.22
N TYR A 134 4.48 -12.25 15.00
CA TYR A 134 4.00 -11.55 13.80
C TYR A 134 2.60 -12.02 13.38
N ALA A 135 2.24 -13.27 13.65
CA ALA A 135 0.88 -13.77 13.45
C ALA A 135 -0.13 -13.01 14.32
N GLU A 136 0.20 -12.76 15.59
CA GLU A 136 -0.63 -11.98 16.51
C GLU A 136 -0.77 -10.51 16.08
N LEU A 137 0.32 -9.89 15.60
CA LEU A 137 0.27 -8.54 15.04
C LEU A 137 -0.59 -8.46 13.78
N CYS A 138 -0.45 -9.44 12.89
CA CYS A 138 -1.29 -9.57 11.70
C CYS A 138 -2.77 -9.66 12.08
N ASP A 139 -3.12 -10.56 12.99
CA ASP A 139 -4.50 -10.76 13.46
C ASP A 139 -5.09 -9.47 14.04
N ARG A 140 -4.32 -8.76 14.85
CA ARG A 140 -4.76 -7.51 15.47
C ARG A 140 -4.98 -6.42 14.42
N THR A 141 -4.10 -6.33 13.43
CA THR A 141 -4.25 -5.37 12.33
C THR A 141 -5.51 -5.67 11.52
N LEU A 142 -5.73 -6.93 11.17
CA LEU A 142 -6.92 -7.36 10.42
C LEU A 142 -8.21 -7.16 11.23
N ALA A 143 -8.19 -7.42 12.53
CA ALA A 143 -9.34 -7.19 13.40
C ALA A 143 -9.75 -5.71 13.46
N LEU A 144 -8.79 -4.78 13.47
CA LEU A 144 -9.07 -3.34 13.39
C LEU A 144 -9.65 -2.95 12.03
N ILE A 145 -9.12 -3.50 10.92
CA ILE A 145 -9.68 -3.28 9.58
C ILE A 145 -11.14 -3.73 9.51
N ASP A 146 -11.46 -4.87 10.13
CA ASP A 146 -12.83 -5.39 10.22
C ASP A 146 -13.74 -4.49 11.07
N GLU A 147 -13.28 -4.07 12.24
CA GLU A 147 -14.01 -3.21 13.17
C GLU A 147 -14.39 -1.87 12.52
N TYR A 148 -13.50 -1.33 11.69
CA TYR A 148 -13.74 -0.09 10.94
C TYR A 148 -14.57 -0.30 9.68
N GLY A 149 -14.92 -1.55 9.32
CA GLY A 149 -15.74 -1.90 8.15
C GLY A 149 -15.03 -1.68 6.82
N LEU A 150 -13.70 -1.86 6.77
CA LEU A 150 -12.88 -1.58 5.60
C LEU A 150 -12.54 -2.84 4.79
N THR A 151 -12.87 -4.04 5.28
CA THR A 151 -12.50 -5.34 4.68
C THR A 151 -12.88 -5.44 3.21
N ASP A 152 -14.08 -4.97 2.83
CA ASP A 152 -14.56 -5.03 1.44
C ASP A 152 -13.90 -3.99 0.53
N ARG A 153 -13.21 -3.00 1.10
CA ARG A 153 -12.59 -1.88 0.39
C ARG A 153 -11.07 -1.89 0.45
N CYS A 154 -10.45 -2.97 0.94
CA CYS A 154 -9.00 -3.04 1.03
C CYS A 154 -8.41 -4.25 0.31
N VAL A 155 -7.13 -4.14 0.02
CA VAL A 155 -6.21 -5.25 -0.22
C VAL A 155 -5.17 -5.26 0.90
N ILE A 156 -4.70 -6.45 1.23
CA ILE A 156 -3.58 -6.66 2.16
C ILE A 156 -2.33 -6.91 1.34
N ASN A 157 -1.35 -6.07 1.56
CA ASN A 157 -0.09 -6.04 0.85
C ASN A 157 1.05 -6.47 1.79
N SER A 158 2.00 -7.22 1.32
CA SER A 158 3.26 -7.51 2.01
C SER A 158 4.29 -8.11 1.07
N PHE A 159 5.56 -7.76 1.29
CA PHE A 159 6.69 -8.52 0.73
C PHE A 159 6.96 -9.84 1.47
N GLY A 160 6.40 -10.03 2.67
CA GLY A 160 6.41 -11.29 3.39
C GLY A 160 5.37 -12.27 2.85
N ALA A 161 5.80 -13.23 2.02
CA ALA A 161 4.88 -14.25 1.50
C ALA A 161 4.24 -15.08 2.62
N ASN A 162 4.93 -15.25 3.74
CA ASN A 162 4.42 -15.97 4.91
C ASN A 162 3.22 -15.26 5.59
N ILE A 163 3.12 -13.92 5.50
CA ILE A 163 1.89 -13.21 5.92
C ILE A 163 0.71 -13.63 5.05
N HIS A 164 0.86 -13.59 3.72
CA HIS A 164 -0.20 -13.97 2.80
C HIS A 164 -0.63 -15.41 3.01
N GLN A 165 0.33 -16.32 3.17
CA GLN A 165 0.06 -17.72 3.43
C GLN A 165 -0.69 -17.92 4.76
N TYR A 166 -0.27 -17.22 5.82
CA TYR A 166 -0.96 -17.25 7.12
C TYR A 166 -2.40 -16.76 7.02
N ILE A 167 -2.62 -15.61 6.36
CA ILE A 167 -3.96 -15.05 6.18
C ILE A 167 -4.84 -16.01 5.37
N GLN A 168 -4.32 -16.55 4.27
CA GLN A 168 -5.06 -17.50 3.44
C GLN A 168 -5.45 -18.78 4.20
N GLN A 169 -4.52 -19.33 5.00
CA GLN A 169 -4.79 -20.52 5.80
C GLN A 169 -5.82 -20.28 6.90
N LYS A 170 -5.76 -19.14 7.57
CA LYS A 170 -6.61 -18.84 8.73
C LYS A 170 -7.97 -18.26 8.36
N TYR A 171 -8.01 -17.38 7.37
CA TYR A 171 -9.19 -16.58 7.03
C TYR A 171 -9.78 -16.92 5.65
N GLY A 172 -9.11 -17.77 4.87
CA GLY A 172 -9.55 -18.11 3.50
C GLY A 172 -9.62 -16.85 2.62
N ASN A 173 -10.68 -16.74 1.85
CA ASN A 173 -10.89 -15.65 0.90
C ASN A 173 -11.51 -14.38 1.52
N LYS A 174 -11.42 -14.21 2.85
CA LYS A 174 -11.99 -13.03 3.52
C LYS A 174 -11.29 -11.74 3.11
N TYR A 175 -9.98 -11.77 2.94
CA TYR A 175 -9.18 -10.62 2.56
C TYR A 175 -8.63 -10.79 1.15
N ARG A 176 -8.50 -9.68 0.41
CA ARG A 176 -7.85 -9.65 -0.90
C ARG A 176 -6.35 -9.51 -0.71
N HIS A 177 -5.57 -10.35 -1.38
CA HIS A 177 -4.11 -10.34 -1.29
C HIS A 177 -3.51 -9.53 -2.45
N HIS A 178 -2.62 -8.58 -2.12
CA HIS A 178 -1.75 -7.88 -3.04
C HIS A 178 -0.33 -8.44 -2.91
N VAL A 179 0.11 -9.18 -3.92
CA VAL A 179 1.41 -9.84 -3.98
C VAL A 179 2.31 -9.18 -5.02
N PHE A 180 3.56 -9.64 -5.14
CA PHE A 180 4.55 -9.05 -6.04
C PHE A 180 5.13 -10.07 -7.02
N PHE A 181 5.54 -9.58 -8.20
CA PHE A 181 6.29 -10.34 -9.20
C PHE A 181 7.52 -9.53 -9.66
N PRO A 182 8.72 -10.14 -9.84
CA PRO A 182 8.99 -11.58 -9.77
C PRO A 182 8.95 -12.14 -8.35
N GLU A 183 8.82 -13.46 -8.24
CA GLU A 183 8.76 -14.19 -6.97
C GLU A 183 9.95 -13.89 -6.05
N SER A 184 11.12 -13.55 -6.62
CA SER A 184 12.33 -13.16 -5.89
C SER A 184 12.17 -11.87 -5.06
N CYS A 185 11.11 -11.09 -5.30
CA CYS A 185 10.77 -9.91 -4.49
C CYS A 185 10.08 -10.30 -3.18
N MET A 186 9.52 -11.51 -3.08
CA MET A 186 8.76 -11.94 -1.90
C MET A 186 9.66 -12.76 -0.97
N LEU A 187 9.71 -12.36 0.30
CA LEU A 187 10.46 -13.03 1.34
C LEU A 187 9.68 -14.22 1.92
N ALA A 188 10.40 -15.25 2.38
CA ALA A 188 9.83 -16.46 2.98
C ALA A 188 8.74 -17.12 2.10
N LEU A 189 8.96 -17.12 0.77
CA LEU A 189 8.02 -17.68 -0.19
C LEU A 189 8.02 -19.22 -0.12
N GLU A 190 6.84 -19.77 0.15
CA GLU A 190 6.54 -21.20 0.03
C GLU A 190 5.29 -21.37 -0.84
N GLY A 191 5.38 -22.18 -1.89
CA GLY A 191 4.27 -22.40 -2.81
C GLY A 191 4.07 -21.29 -3.85
N ASP A 192 2.87 -21.24 -4.42
CA ASP A 192 2.49 -20.29 -5.47
C ASP A 192 1.44 -19.29 -4.93
N PRO A 193 1.83 -18.03 -4.59
CA PRO A 193 0.95 -17.04 -4.02
C PRO A 193 -0.11 -16.54 -5.02
N TYR A 194 0.13 -16.69 -6.33
CA TYR A 194 -0.80 -16.21 -7.36
C TYR A 194 -2.09 -17.03 -7.44
N THR A 195 -2.11 -18.23 -6.83
CA THR A 195 -3.30 -19.09 -6.79
C THR A 195 -4.41 -18.52 -5.90
N TYR A 196 -4.10 -17.60 -5.00
CA TYR A 196 -5.06 -16.93 -4.11
C TYR A 196 -4.95 -15.40 -4.12
N ALA A 197 -3.99 -14.84 -4.87
CA ALA A 197 -3.83 -13.39 -4.98
C ALA A 197 -5.02 -12.75 -5.69
N TYR A 198 -5.41 -11.56 -5.24
CA TYR A 198 -6.38 -10.71 -5.93
C TYR A 198 -5.68 -9.84 -6.98
N CYS A 199 -4.57 -9.23 -6.63
CA CYS A 199 -3.76 -8.40 -7.49
C CYS A 199 -2.26 -8.65 -7.26
N CYS A 200 -1.47 -8.27 -8.25
CA CYS A 200 -0.03 -8.43 -8.23
C CYS A 200 0.65 -7.18 -8.80
N CYS A 201 1.51 -6.54 -8.01
CA CYS A 201 2.40 -5.53 -8.55
C CYS A 201 3.53 -6.19 -9.34
N VAL A 202 3.56 -5.93 -10.65
CA VAL A 202 4.55 -6.48 -11.57
C VAL A 202 5.67 -5.48 -11.77
N PHE A 203 6.89 -5.82 -11.32
CA PHE A 203 8.07 -4.98 -11.48
C PHE A 203 8.82 -5.23 -12.80
N ASP A 204 8.48 -6.31 -13.50
CA ASP A 204 9.04 -6.60 -14.81
C ASP A 204 8.49 -5.62 -15.86
N LYS A 205 9.32 -5.27 -16.84
CA LYS A 205 8.94 -4.35 -17.92
C LYS A 205 8.34 -5.05 -19.15
N GLU A 206 8.42 -6.37 -19.17
CA GLU A 206 7.93 -7.21 -20.25
C GLU A 206 6.43 -7.49 -20.09
N LYS A 207 5.76 -7.73 -21.23
CA LYS A 207 4.31 -8.02 -21.23
C LYS A 207 3.97 -9.41 -20.68
N ALA A 208 4.85 -10.38 -20.86
CA ALA A 208 4.58 -11.78 -20.49
C ALA A 208 4.22 -11.97 -19.01
N PRO A 209 4.86 -11.33 -18.02
CA PRO A 209 4.43 -11.36 -16.63
C PRO A 209 3.02 -10.81 -16.39
N PHE A 210 2.63 -9.72 -17.05
CA PHE A 210 1.28 -9.17 -16.96
C PHE A 210 0.24 -10.13 -17.53
N ASP A 211 0.53 -10.74 -18.67
CA ASP A 211 -0.35 -11.76 -19.26
C ASP A 211 -0.42 -13.03 -18.40
N ARG A 212 0.68 -13.42 -17.76
CA ARG A 212 0.73 -14.52 -16.79
C ARG A 212 -0.22 -14.26 -15.61
N MET A 213 -0.20 -13.07 -15.02
CA MET A 213 -1.10 -12.71 -13.91
C MET A 213 -2.58 -12.81 -14.35
N ARG A 214 -2.90 -12.29 -15.54
CA ARG A 214 -4.27 -12.44 -16.09
C ARG A 214 -4.65 -13.90 -16.28
N GLY A 215 -3.71 -14.76 -16.67
CA GLY A 215 -3.91 -16.21 -16.80
C GLY A 215 -4.28 -16.89 -15.47
N TYR A 216 -3.82 -16.38 -14.34
CA TYR A 216 -4.25 -16.78 -13.00
C TYR A 216 -5.59 -16.16 -12.55
N GLY A 217 -6.13 -15.19 -13.29
CA GLY A 217 -7.26 -14.37 -12.85
C GLY A 217 -6.86 -13.27 -11.86
N VAL A 218 -5.54 -13.00 -11.74
CA VAL A 218 -4.95 -11.98 -10.87
C VAL A 218 -4.82 -10.67 -11.63
N GLN A 219 -5.21 -9.56 -11.03
CA GLN A 219 -5.08 -8.24 -11.62
C GLN A 219 -3.61 -7.80 -11.66
N PRO A 220 -3.03 -7.53 -12.83
CA PRO A 220 -1.68 -6.98 -12.91
C PRO A 220 -1.69 -5.47 -12.63
N TRP A 221 -0.92 -5.05 -11.62
CA TRP A 221 -0.73 -3.66 -11.25
C TRP A 221 0.68 -3.20 -11.65
N ALA A 222 0.84 -1.90 -11.95
CA ALA A 222 2.14 -1.28 -12.17
C ALA A 222 2.59 -0.53 -10.91
N GLY A 223 3.87 -0.67 -10.56
CA GLY A 223 4.41 -0.12 -9.31
C GLY A 223 4.82 1.35 -9.38
N ALA A 224 5.42 1.83 -8.30
CA ALA A 224 5.76 3.23 -8.04
C ALA A 224 6.82 3.85 -8.99
N SER A 225 7.35 3.09 -9.94
CA SER A 225 8.24 3.58 -11.00
C SER A 225 7.51 4.36 -12.11
N VAL A 226 6.17 4.27 -12.17
CA VAL A 226 5.34 5.01 -13.13
C VAL A 226 5.22 6.46 -12.68
N LYS A 227 5.71 7.40 -13.50
CA LYS A 227 5.85 8.82 -13.10
C LYS A 227 5.73 9.86 -14.20
N ASP A 228 5.81 9.46 -15.47
CA ASP A 228 5.86 10.32 -16.64
C ASP A 228 5.12 9.70 -17.83
N ALA A 229 5.06 10.42 -18.95
CA ALA A 229 4.34 10.00 -20.15
C ALA A 229 4.82 8.65 -20.67
N GLU A 230 6.13 8.40 -20.70
CA GLU A 230 6.73 7.15 -21.20
C GLU A 230 6.30 5.96 -20.33
N THR A 231 6.38 6.11 -19.02
CA THR A 231 6.04 5.03 -18.09
C THR A 231 4.53 4.81 -17.95
N VAL A 232 3.71 5.86 -18.15
CA VAL A 232 2.24 5.72 -18.23
C VAL A 232 1.85 4.99 -19.52
N ASP A 233 2.46 5.34 -20.67
CA ASP A 233 2.21 4.65 -21.95
C ASP A 233 2.63 3.19 -21.88
N TRP A 234 3.77 2.90 -21.25
CA TRP A 234 4.19 1.53 -20.96
C TRP A 234 3.15 0.78 -20.11
N ALA A 235 2.67 1.36 -19.00
CA ALA A 235 1.70 0.70 -18.13
C ALA A 235 0.37 0.39 -18.88
N ILE A 236 -0.07 1.30 -19.75
CA ILE A 236 -1.22 1.10 -20.64
C ILE A 236 -0.98 -0.07 -21.60
N GLU A 237 0.19 -0.12 -22.25
CA GLU A 237 0.57 -1.17 -23.20
C GLU A 237 0.65 -2.55 -22.51
N MET A 238 1.19 -2.61 -21.30
CA MET A 238 1.22 -3.83 -20.46
C MET A 238 -0.19 -4.24 -20.02
N GLY A 239 -1.16 -3.34 -20.12
CA GLY A 239 -2.53 -3.54 -19.67
C GLY A 239 -2.64 -3.57 -18.16
N ALA A 240 -1.87 -2.73 -17.47
CA ALA A 240 -2.01 -2.57 -16.03
C ALA A 240 -3.43 -2.11 -15.69
N VAL A 241 -3.95 -2.65 -14.61
CA VAL A 241 -5.31 -2.36 -14.13
C VAL A 241 -5.30 -1.20 -13.16
N LEU A 242 -4.22 -1.08 -12.40
CA LEU A 242 -3.97 -0.01 -11.47
C LEU A 242 -2.50 0.40 -11.55
N ILE A 243 -2.24 1.69 -11.36
CA ILE A 243 -0.90 2.27 -11.24
C ILE A 243 -0.75 2.81 -9.82
N THR A 244 0.21 2.25 -9.07
CA THR A 244 0.66 2.84 -7.80
C THR A 244 1.77 3.84 -8.08
N CYS A 245 1.64 5.10 -7.64
CA CYS A 245 2.60 6.15 -7.97
C CYS A 245 2.78 7.19 -6.84
N ASN A 246 3.95 7.86 -6.85
CA ASN A 246 4.27 8.93 -5.90
C ASN A 246 3.68 10.30 -6.32
N ASN A 247 3.39 10.48 -7.61
CA ASN A 247 2.88 11.70 -8.24
C ASN A 247 1.52 11.48 -8.91
N PRO A 248 0.48 11.18 -8.13
CA PRO A 248 -0.83 10.82 -8.66
C PRO A 248 -1.49 11.94 -9.50
N ASP A 249 -1.20 13.21 -9.22
CA ASP A 249 -1.66 14.35 -10.02
C ASP A 249 -1.24 14.22 -11.48
N LYS A 250 0.05 13.95 -11.71
CA LYS A 250 0.61 13.81 -13.05
C LYS A 250 0.11 12.55 -13.76
N VAL A 251 0.03 11.43 -13.05
CA VAL A 251 -0.46 10.17 -13.62
C VAL A 251 -1.94 10.27 -14.00
N LEU A 252 -2.78 10.86 -13.15
CA LEU A 252 -4.19 11.13 -13.46
C LEU A 252 -4.36 12.03 -14.69
N GLU A 253 -3.59 13.13 -14.77
CA GLU A 253 -3.59 14.02 -15.95
C GLU A 253 -3.27 13.23 -17.23
N LEU A 254 -2.17 12.49 -17.21
CA LEU A 254 -1.71 11.70 -18.36
C LEU A 254 -2.70 10.60 -18.79
N LEU A 255 -3.33 9.91 -17.82
CA LEU A 255 -4.35 8.91 -18.13
C LEU A 255 -5.62 9.53 -18.72
N ARG A 256 -6.06 10.70 -18.20
CA ARG A 256 -7.21 11.43 -18.74
C ARG A 256 -6.97 11.91 -20.18
N GLU A 257 -5.78 12.45 -20.48
CA GLU A 257 -5.38 12.80 -21.85
C GLU A 257 -5.45 11.61 -22.81
N ARG A 258 -5.23 10.40 -22.33
CA ARG A 258 -5.28 9.14 -23.11
C ARG A 258 -6.66 8.48 -23.11
N GLY A 259 -7.66 9.08 -22.45
CA GLY A 259 -8.99 8.49 -22.28
C GLY A 259 -9.00 7.20 -21.46
N LYS A 260 -8.02 7.05 -20.53
CA LYS A 260 -7.84 5.87 -19.66
C LYS A 260 -8.18 6.11 -18.19
N HIS A 261 -8.69 7.28 -17.85
CA HIS A 261 -9.24 7.63 -16.54
C HIS A 261 -10.33 8.71 -16.69
N GLN A 262 -11.44 8.60 -15.93
CA GLN A 262 -12.57 9.54 -15.95
C GLN A 262 -12.44 10.62 -14.89
#